data_d4b0700f5d713ea6136e46417028af7e
#
_entry.id   d4b0700f5d713ea6136e46417028af7e
#
_cell.length_a   1.000
_cell.length_b   1.000
_cell.length_c   1.000
_cell.angle_alpha   90.00
_cell.angle_beta   90.00
_cell.angle_gamma   90.00
#
_symmetry.space_group_name_H-M   'P 1'
#
loop_
_entity.id
_entity.type
_entity.pdbx_description
1 polymer ?
#
loop_
_entity_poly.entity_id
_entity_poly.type
_entity_poly.pdbx_seq_one_letter_code
_entity_poly.pdbx_strand_id
1 'polypeptide(L)'
;ILIDEFDKVNPNFYNAFYELFDEGKYVDTNYEVDLRNSIFICTCNFMSENEIKKVLGPAMYSRIGKCIEYDELQKEQKIKIINNWYDEILEILDDNERQVIKETDILKWFQDNEERYDNIRLLKSKMEQAIYEKLATVFVIKKTGGEDDI
;
A
#
# COMPACT_ATOMS: atom_id res chain seq x y z
N ILE A 1 -8.62 -14.86 -6.53
CA ILE A 1 -7.15 -15.02 -6.64
C ILE A 1 -6.57 -13.67 -7.03
N LEU A 2 -5.64 -13.16 -6.23
CA LEU A 2 -4.91 -11.93 -6.53
C LEU A 2 -3.54 -12.29 -7.11
N ILE A 3 -3.20 -11.69 -8.25
CA ILE A 3 -1.89 -11.78 -8.90
C ILE A 3 -1.33 -10.36 -8.94
N ASP A 4 -0.43 -10.08 -8.00
CA ASP A 4 0.15 -8.76 -7.85
C ASP A 4 1.33 -8.56 -8.82
N GLU A 5 1.49 -7.33 -9.33
CA GLU A 5 2.56 -6.96 -10.27
C GLU A 5 2.62 -7.85 -11.52
N PHE A 6 1.48 -8.12 -12.14
CA PHE A 6 1.38 -8.99 -13.32
C PHE A 6 2.23 -8.50 -14.52
N ASP A 7 2.51 -7.21 -14.58
CA ASP A 7 3.43 -6.60 -15.57
C ASP A 7 4.88 -7.08 -15.43
N LYS A 8 5.26 -7.63 -14.29
CA LYS A 8 6.61 -8.16 -14.04
C LYS A 8 6.76 -9.65 -14.27
N VAL A 9 5.67 -10.32 -14.63
CA VAL A 9 5.70 -11.76 -14.97
C VAL A 9 6.52 -11.98 -16.23
N ASN A 10 7.44 -12.95 -16.19
CA ASN A 10 8.19 -13.33 -17.39
C ASN A 10 7.21 -13.84 -18.47
N PRO A 11 7.29 -13.31 -19.71
CA PRO A 11 6.39 -13.70 -20.81
C PRO A 11 6.32 -15.21 -21.08
N ASN A 12 7.35 -15.97 -20.75
CA ASN A 12 7.35 -17.43 -20.90
C ASN A 12 6.31 -18.12 -20.00
N PHE A 13 5.87 -17.48 -18.92
CA PHE A 13 4.83 -18.01 -18.04
C PHE A 13 3.41 -17.70 -18.52
N TYR A 14 3.23 -16.83 -19.52
CA TYR A 14 1.89 -16.50 -20.01
C TYR A 14 1.12 -17.71 -20.54
N ASN A 15 1.82 -18.75 -21.04
CA ASN A 15 1.15 -19.98 -21.49
C ASN A 15 0.32 -20.65 -20.40
N ALA A 16 0.80 -20.65 -19.15
CA ALA A 16 0.05 -21.19 -18.02
C ALA A 16 -1.21 -20.35 -17.71
N PHE A 17 -1.13 -19.04 -17.91
CA PHE A 17 -2.27 -18.15 -17.72
C PHE A 17 -3.29 -18.23 -18.84
N TYR A 18 -2.90 -18.60 -20.08
CA TYR A 18 -3.86 -18.80 -21.16
C TYR A 18 -4.84 -19.91 -20.81
N GLU A 19 -4.34 -21.08 -20.43
CA GLU A 19 -5.15 -22.24 -20.07
C GLU A 19 -6.02 -21.93 -18.84
N LEU A 20 -5.42 -21.27 -17.82
CA LEU A 20 -6.09 -20.87 -16.62
C LEU A 20 -7.26 -19.90 -16.89
N PHE A 21 -7.08 -18.90 -17.74
CA PHE A 21 -8.11 -17.91 -18.03
C PHE A 21 -9.17 -18.40 -19.03
N ASP A 22 -8.81 -19.31 -19.93
CA ASP A 22 -9.74 -19.87 -20.93
C ASP A 22 -10.61 -20.99 -20.33
N GLU A 23 -9.99 -21.93 -19.65
CA GLU A 23 -10.65 -23.16 -19.19
C GLU A 23 -10.96 -23.15 -17.68
N GLY A 24 -10.36 -22.21 -16.94
CA GLY A 24 -10.47 -22.17 -15.48
C GLY A 24 -9.84 -23.40 -14.84
N LYS A 25 -8.78 -23.93 -15.44
CA LYS A 25 -8.08 -25.11 -14.96
C LYS A 25 -6.60 -24.82 -14.83
N TYR A 26 -6.00 -25.41 -13.81
CA TYR A 26 -4.56 -25.48 -13.68
C TYR A 26 -4.15 -26.92 -13.58
N VAL A 27 -3.29 -27.35 -14.49
CA VAL A 27 -2.81 -28.72 -14.55
C VAL A 27 -1.30 -28.74 -14.34
N ASP A 28 -0.86 -29.51 -13.38
CA ASP A 28 0.55 -29.80 -13.12
C ASP A 28 0.75 -31.33 -13.21
N THR A 29 1.99 -31.77 -13.24
CA THR A 29 2.33 -33.20 -13.36
C THR A 29 1.65 -34.09 -12.32
N ASN A 30 1.30 -33.57 -11.15
CA ASN A 30 0.80 -34.34 -10.02
C ASN A 30 -0.68 -34.04 -9.66
N TYR A 31 -1.26 -32.96 -10.15
CA TYR A 31 -2.64 -32.60 -9.82
C TYR A 31 -3.27 -31.64 -10.84
N GLU A 32 -4.58 -31.68 -10.89
CA GLU A 32 -5.44 -30.76 -11.62
C GLU A 32 -6.29 -30.00 -10.61
N VAL A 33 -6.38 -28.66 -10.78
CA VAL A 33 -7.19 -27.79 -9.94
C VAL A 33 -8.26 -27.13 -10.78
N ASP A 34 -9.52 -27.26 -10.41
CA ASP A 34 -10.66 -26.59 -11.02
C ASP A 34 -10.86 -25.20 -10.41
N LEU A 35 -10.67 -24.17 -11.23
CA LEU A 35 -10.77 -22.76 -10.84
C LEU A 35 -11.88 -22.01 -11.61
N ARG A 36 -12.81 -22.73 -12.26
CA ARG A 36 -13.91 -22.16 -13.07
C ARG A 36 -14.83 -21.22 -12.28
N ASN A 37 -14.89 -21.36 -10.96
CA ASN A 37 -15.66 -20.51 -10.06
C ASN A 37 -14.79 -19.46 -9.35
N SER A 38 -13.59 -19.15 -9.86
CA SER A 38 -12.68 -18.19 -9.26
C SER A 38 -12.71 -16.85 -9.99
N ILE A 39 -12.51 -15.78 -9.25
CA ILE A 39 -12.25 -14.44 -9.78
C ILE A 39 -10.76 -14.19 -9.72
N PHE A 40 -10.16 -13.80 -10.84
CA PHE A 40 -8.77 -13.39 -10.93
C PHE A 40 -8.69 -11.87 -10.96
N ILE A 41 -7.86 -11.31 -10.09
CA ILE A 41 -7.57 -9.88 -10.03
C ILE A 41 -6.07 -9.74 -10.23
N CYS A 42 -5.68 -9.05 -11.31
CA CYS A 42 -4.28 -8.76 -11.61
C CYS A 42 -4.02 -7.28 -11.36
N THR A 43 -2.98 -6.94 -10.61
CA THR A 43 -2.51 -5.56 -10.49
C THR A 43 -1.33 -5.34 -11.43
N CYS A 44 -1.17 -4.13 -11.94
CA CYS A 44 -0.06 -3.73 -12.80
C CYS A 44 0.19 -2.22 -12.70
N ASN A 45 1.36 -1.78 -13.14
CA ASN A 45 1.75 -0.37 -13.15
C ASN A 45 1.61 0.28 -14.54
N PHE A 46 0.78 -0.27 -15.42
CA PHE A 46 0.53 0.33 -16.73
C PHE A 46 -0.34 1.58 -16.61
N MET A 47 0.03 2.62 -17.37
CA MET A 47 -0.62 3.93 -17.34
C MET A 47 -1.92 3.97 -18.15
N SER A 48 -2.20 2.95 -18.96
CA SER A 48 -3.40 2.88 -19.80
C SER A 48 -3.71 1.48 -20.29
N GLU A 49 -4.97 1.26 -20.65
CA GLU A 49 -5.42 0.03 -21.28
C GLU A 49 -4.68 -0.28 -22.61
N ASN A 50 -4.28 0.76 -23.37
CA ASN A 50 -3.51 0.60 -24.59
C ASN A 50 -2.08 0.08 -24.30
N GLU A 51 -1.50 0.46 -23.20
CA GLU A 51 -0.21 -0.05 -22.77
C GLU A 51 -0.31 -1.53 -22.35
N ILE A 52 -1.35 -1.90 -21.59
CA ILE A 52 -1.66 -3.29 -21.26
C ILE A 52 -1.73 -4.14 -22.53
N LYS A 53 -2.49 -3.68 -23.53
CA LYS A 53 -2.63 -4.35 -24.84
C LYS A 53 -1.29 -4.55 -25.56
N LYS A 54 -0.44 -3.51 -25.53
CA LYS A 54 0.85 -3.52 -26.19
C LYS A 54 1.84 -4.48 -25.52
N VAL A 55 1.87 -4.51 -24.20
CA VAL A 55 2.86 -5.30 -23.43
C VAL A 55 2.42 -6.75 -23.30
N LEU A 56 1.18 -7.01 -22.95
CA LEU A 56 0.66 -8.39 -22.81
C LEU A 56 0.36 -9.06 -24.15
N GLY A 57 0.20 -8.26 -25.18
CA GLY A 57 -0.21 -8.74 -26.50
C GLY A 57 -1.72 -9.01 -26.61
N PRO A 58 -2.26 -9.07 -27.85
CA PRO A 58 -3.70 -9.18 -28.08
C PRO A 58 -4.29 -10.47 -27.54
N ALA A 59 -3.53 -11.57 -27.55
CA ALA A 59 -4.01 -12.86 -27.10
C ALA A 59 -4.24 -12.90 -25.58
N MET A 60 -3.35 -12.36 -24.77
CA MET A 60 -3.52 -12.25 -23.34
C MET A 60 -4.60 -11.20 -22.99
N TYR A 61 -4.53 -10.05 -23.64
CA TYR A 61 -5.47 -8.98 -23.40
C TYR A 61 -6.94 -9.39 -23.64
N SER A 62 -7.21 -10.21 -24.67
CA SER A 62 -8.57 -10.68 -24.96
C SER A 62 -9.21 -11.54 -23.85
N ARG A 63 -8.40 -12.02 -22.92
CA ARG A 63 -8.83 -12.83 -21.77
C ARG A 63 -9.07 -11.99 -20.51
N ILE A 64 -8.67 -10.72 -20.54
CA ILE A 64 -8.92 -9.77 -19.48
C ILE A 64 -10.34 -9.23 -19.63
N GLY A 65 -11.21 -9.51 -18.67
CA GLY A 65 -12.62 -9.14 -18.76
C GLY A 65 -12.88 -7.67 -18.55
N LYS A 66 -12.15 -7.00 -17.65
CA LYS A 66 -12.30 -5.59 -17.32
C LYS A 66 -11.02 -5.00 -16.77
N CYS A 67 -10.64 -3.84 -17.28
CA CYS A 67 -9.61 -3.00 -16.69
C CYS A 67 -10.23 -1.95 -15.79
N ILE A 68 -9.62 -1.72 -14.63
CA ILE A 68 -9.99 -0.66 -13.70
C ILE A 68 -8.74 0.20 -13.54
N GLU A 69 -8.85 1.44 -13.95
CA GLU A 69 -7.79 2.43 -13.82
C GLU A 69 -7.93 3.15 -12.48
N TYR A 70 -6.80 3.34 -11.81
CA TYR A 70 -6.72 4.10 -10.57
C TYR A 70 -5.93 5.37 -10.85
N ASP A 71 -6.56 6.50 -10.65
CA ASP A 71 -5.92 7.82 -10.75
C ASP A 71 -4.98 8.07 -9.57
N GLU A 72 -4.08 9.02 -9.75
CA GLU A 72 -3.25 9.53 -8.67
C GLU A 72 -4.11 10.13 -7.56
N LEU A 73 -3.68 9.92 -6.31
CA LEU A 73 -4.37 10.47 -5.15
C LEU A 73 -4.33 12.00 -5.17
N GLN A 74 -5.49 12.60 -5.14
CA GLN A 74 -5.64 14.05 -5.01
C GLN A 74 -5.35 14.50 -3.57
N LYS A 75 -5.06 15.79 -3.40
CA LYS A 75 -4.70 16.38 -2.10
C LYS A 75 -5.67 16.02 -0.97
N GLU A 76 -6.96 16.17 -1.23
CA GLU A 76 -8.02 15.90 -0.25
C GLU A 76 -8.04 14.43 0.18
N GLN A 77 -7.75 13.53 -0.75
CA GLN A 77 -7.66 12.09 -0.47
C GLN A 77 -6.42 11.78 0.36
N LYS A 78 -5.27 12.38 0.04
CA LYS A 78 -4.04 12.25 0.83
C LYS A 78 -4.24 12.75 2.26
N ILE A 79 -4.86 13.92 2.44
CA ILE A 79 -5.16 14.48 3.77
C ILE A 79 -6.08 13.56 4.56
N LYS A 80 -7.11 12.97 3.92
CA LYS A 80 -7.99 12.02 4.58
C LYS A 80 -7.25 10.76 5.05
N ILE A 81 -6.33 10.27 4.23
CA ILE A 81 -5.48 9.12 4.57
C ILE A 81 -4.55 9.46 5.75
N ILE A 82 -3.92 10.65 5.73
CA ILE A 82 -3.07 11.16 6.82
C ILE A 82 -3.86 11.19 8.15
N ASN A 83 -5.08 11.72 8.14
CA ASN A 83 -5.91 11.79 9.33
C ASN A 83 -6.23 10.39 9.88
N ASN A 84 -6.66 9.47 9.00
CA ASN A 84 -6.99 8.11 9.41
C ASN A 84 -5.77 7.41 10.05
N TRP A 85 -4.58 7.52 9.44
CA TRP A 85 -3.37 6.91 9.99
C TRP A 85 -2.92 7.56 11.30
N TYR A 86 -3.07 8.87 11.42
CA TYR A 86 -2.79 9.56 12.68
C TYR A 86 -3.69 9.05 13.80
N ASP A 87 -4.99 8.90 13.53
CA ASP A 87 -5.95 8.36 14.49
C ASP A 87 -5.65 6.89 14.83
N GLU A 88 -5.33 6.04 13.85
CA GLU A 88 -4.89 4.65 14.08
C GLU A 88 -3.67 4.58 15.00
N ILE A 89 -2.68 5.47 14.80
CA ILE A 89 -1.49 5.52 15.67
C ILE A 89 -1.88 5.97 17.08
N LEU A 90 -2.73 6.97 17.21
CA LEU A 90 -3.17 7.43 18.53
C LEU A 90 -3.95 6.36 19.30
N GLU A 91 -4.66 5.45 18.63
CA GLU A 91 -5.41 4.37 19.28
C GLU A 91 -4.49 3.36 19.97
N ILE A 92 -3.28 3.12 19.45
CA ILE A 92 -2.31 2.18 20.05
C ILE A 92 -1.42 2.80 21.13
N LEU A 93 -1.42 4.12 21.27
CA LEU A 93 -0.65 4.85 22.29
C LEU A 93 -1.41 4.88 23.63
N ASP A 94 -0.66 4.91 24.74
CA ASP A 94 -1.26 5.17 26.05
C ASP A 94 -1.74 6.63 26.20
N ASP A 95 -2.47 6.94 27.27
CA ASP A 95 -3.08 8.25 27.46
C ASP A 95 -2.05 9.39 27.58
N ASN A 96 -0.88 9.13 28.20
CA ASN A 96 0.18 10.12 28.37
C ASN A 96 0.89 10.37 27.02
N GLU A 97 1.22 9.29 26.29
CA GLU A 97 1.82 9.35 24.95
C GLU A 97 0.89 10.09 23.98
N ARG A 98 -0.39 9.74 24.00
CA ARG A 98 -1.42 10.38 23.17
C ARG A 98 -1.53 11.87 23.44
N GLN A 99 -1.47 12.28 24.70
CA GLN A 99 -1.51 13.69 25.08
C GLN A 99 -0.28 14.42 24.54
N VAL A 100 0.91 13.86 24.69
CA VAL A 100 2.16 14.43 24.16
C VAL A 100 2.08 14.66 22.66
N ILE A 101 1.57 13.68 21.91
CA ILE A 101 1.47 13.80 20.45
C ILE A 101 0.41 14.81 20.01
N LYS A 102 -0.74 14.87 20.68
CA LYS A 102 -1.79 15.85 20.40
C LYS A 102 -1.37 17.31 20.63
N GLU A 103 -0.39 17.55 21.48
CA GLU A 103 0.19 18.87 21.72
C GLU A 103 1.22 19.29 20.68
N THR A 104 1.53 18.43 19.70
CA THR A 104 2.46 18.73 18.59
C THR A 104 1.74 19.17 17.34
N ASP A 105 2.48 19.84 16.45
CA ASP A 105 2.01 20.20 15.10
C ASP A 105 2.26 19.09 14.05
N ILE A 106 2.59 17.86 14.48
CA ILE A 106 2.97 16.76 13.56
C ILE A 106 1.87 16.52 12.53
N LEU A 107 0.61 16.34 12.96
CA LEU A 107 -0.50 16.12 12.03
C LEU A 107 -0.62 17.25 11.01
N LYS A 108 -0.65 18.49 11.50
CA LYS A 108 -0.76 19.68 10.65
C LYS A 108 0.40 19.78 9.66
N TRP A 109 1.61 19.51 10.13
CA TRP A 109 2.79 19.54 9.27
C TRP A 109 2.67 18.55 8.09
N PHE A 110 2.20 17.32 8.34
CA PHE A 110 2.01 16.34 7.27
C PHE A 110 0.86 16.69 6.33
N GLN A 111 -0.22 17.30 6.83
CA GLN A 111 -1.32 17.81 6.01
C GLN A 111 -0.86 18.97 5.10
N ASP A 112 -0.03 19.87 5.60
CA ASP A 112 0.46 21.05 4.86
C ASP A 112 1.60 20.70 3.89
N ASN A 113 2.22 19.52 4.04
CA ASN A 113 3.37 19.07 3.24
C ASN A 113 3.15 17.74 2.51
N GLU A 114 1.90 17.33 2.28
CA GLU A 114 1.56 16.05 1.65
C GLU A 114 2.13 15.90 0.23
N GLU A 115 2.32 17.02 -0.48
CA GLU A 115 2.88 17.07 -1.83
C GLU A 115 4.36 16.66 -1.91
N ARG A 116 5.09 16.65 -0.77
CA ARG A 116 6.48 16.20 -0.69
C ARG A 116 6.63 14.68 -0.84
N TYR A 117 5.50 13.97 -0.82
CA TYR A 117 5.48 12.51 -0.82
C TYR A 117 4.68 11.99 -2.02
N ASP A 118 5.39 11.56 -3.06
CA ASP A 118 4.78 10.87 -4.20
C ASP A 118 4.34 9.44 -3.81
N ASN A 119 5.01 8.85 -2.81
CA ASN A 119 4.73 7.51 -2.34
C ASN A 119 4.00 7.56 -0.99
N ILE A 120 2.76 7.12 -1.00
CA ILE A 120 1.89 7.10 0.18
C ILE A 120 2.42 6.19 1.31
N ARG A 121 3.13 5.11 0.97
CA ARG A 121 3.78 4.23 1.98
C ARG A 121 4.93 4.95 2.68
N LEU A 122 5.71 5.74 1.92
CA LEU A 122 6.78 6.55 2.49
C LEU A 122 6.22 7.63 3.42
N LEU A 123 5.13 8.27 3.03
CA LEU A 123 4.43 9.26 3.86
C LEU A 123 4.01 8.66 5.20
N LYS A 124 3.38 7.47 5.19
CA LYS A 124 2.99 6.76 6.42
C LYS A 124 4.19 6.49 7.31
N SER A 125 5.24 5.89 6.75
CA SER A 125 6.47 5.56 7.48
C SER A 125 7.14 6.80 8.09
N LYS A 126 7.13 7.94 7.39
CA LYS A 126 7.70 9.18 7.90
C LYS A 126 6.86 9.80 9.02
N MET A 127 5.55 9.70 8.94
CA MET A 127 4.66 10.15 10.02
C MET A 127 4.83 9.28 11.28
N GLU A 128 4.86 7.96 11.13
CA GLU A 128 5.16 7.03 12.22
C GLU A 128 6.52 7.35 12.85
N GLN A 129 7.56 7.52 12.04
CA GLN A 129 8.90 7.89 12.50
C GLN A 129 8.88 9.19 13.31
N ALA A 130 8.23 10.24 12.81
CA ALA A 130 8.16 11.54 13.50
C ALA A 130 7.45 11.44 14.85
N ILE A 131 6.36 10.66 14.94
CA ILE A 131 5.63 10.43 16.18
C ILE A 131 6.50 9.71 17.22
N TYR A 132 7.11 8.58 16.82
CA TYR A 132 7.95 7.78 17.74
C TYR A 132 9.23 8.51 18.16
N GLU A 133 9.87 9.28 17.27
CA GLU A 133 11.02 10.13 17.63
C GLU A 133 10.62 11.19 18.67
N LYS A 134 9.43 11.79 18.53
CA LYS A 134 8.93 12.74 19.49
C LYS A 134 8.70 12.09 20.86
N LEU A 135 8.05 10.95 20.89
CA LEU A 135 7.82 10.19 22.12
C LEU A 135 9.16 9.79 22.78
N ALA A 136 10.08 9.25 22.01
CA ALA A 136 11.40 8.88 22.52
C ALA A 136 12.12 10.09 23.14
N THR A 137 12.09 11.25 22.51
CA THR A 137 12.71 12.48 23.03
C THR A 137 12.09 12.89 24.36
N VAL A 138 10.76 12.85 24.51
CA VAL A 138 10.07 13.27 25.75
C VAL A 138 10.33 12.28 26.88
N PHE A 139 10.25 10.98 26.62
CA PHE A 139 10.35 9.96 27.67
C PHE A 139 11.79 9.61 28.05
N VAL A 140 12.77 9.73 27.14
CA VAL A 140 14.18 9.55 27.45
C VAL A 140 14.72 10.70 28.32
N ILE A 141 14.34 11.95 28.00
CA ILE A 141 14.75 13.12 28.81
C ILE A 141 14.19 13.02 30.23
N LYS A 142 12.97 12.53 30.41
CA LYS A 142 12.40 12.32 31.76
C LYS A 142 13.15 11.27 32.58
N LYS A 143 13.79 10.27 31.97
CA LYS A 143 14.58 9.25 32.68
C LYS A 143 15.99 9.74 33.05
N THR A 144 16.58 10.63 32.27
CA THR A 144 17.93 11.17 32.54
C THR A 144 17.93 12.41 33.41
N GLY A 145 16.82 13.11 33.59
CA GLY A 145 16.66 14.29 34.45
C GLY A 145 16.22 14.01 35.87
N GLY A 146 16.12 12.74 36.29
CA GLY A 146 15.62 12.33 37.63
C GLY A 146 16.67 11.77 38.59
N GLU A 147 17.98 11.84 38.28
CA GLU A 147 19.05 11.30 39.13
C GLU A 147 20.04 12.34 39.69
N ASP A 148 19.66 13.59 39.84
CA ASP A 148 20.48 14.55 40.53
C ASP A 148 19.65 15.27 41.62
N ASP A 149 19.24 14.52 42.64
CA ASP A 149 18.86 15.05 43.96
C ASP A 149 18.99 13.95 45.04
N ILE A 150 20.24 13.68 45.46
CA ILE A 150 20.57 13.20 46.81
C ILE A 150 21.86 13.86 47.27
#